data_d07180c6d3ea8b55a32cb289e309c678
#
_entry.id   d07180c6d3ea8b55a32cb289e309c678
#
_cell.length_a   1.000
_cell.length_b   1.000
_cell.length_c   1.000
_cell.angle_alpha   90.00
_cell.angle_beta   90.00
_cell.angle_gamma   90.00
#
_symmetry.space_group_name_H-M   'P 1'
#
loop_
_entity.id
_entity.type
_entity.pdbx_description
1 polymer ?
#
loop_
_entity_poly.entity_id
_entity_poly.type
_entity_poly.pdbx_seq_one_letter_code
_entity_poly.pdbx_strand_id
1 'polypeptide(L)'
;RVQTPTLALIVARERERMAFVPEDYWQIRGMGAAQGAAEDDRFKIAHKTARFTDKDAAETAYGHVDGITTATVAAVTKRSRKQQPPTPFATTSLQAAAAAEGISPARAMRIAESLYMAGLISYPRVDNTVYPATLDLGAVVSDLAKINPALAPVCKKVLAGPMKPTRGKVETTDHPPIYPTGAVSYTH
;
A
#
# COMPACT_ATOMS: atom_id res chain seq x y z
N ARG A 1 13.15 -9.64 25.85
CA ARG A 1 13.20 -10.51 24.65
C ARG A 1 13.04 -9.74 23.33
N VAL A 2 12.37 -8.61 23.31
CA VAL A 2 12.13 -7.81 22.06
C VAL A 2 13.23 -6.75 21.88
N GLN A 3 13.68 -6.11 22.92
CA GLN A 3 14.61 -4.96 22.85
C GLN A 3 15.95 -5.30 22.18
N THR A 4 16.60 -6.41 22.56
CA THR A 4 17.89 -6.81 22.02
C THR A 4 17.83 -7.12 20.52
N PRO A 5 16.89 -7.94 20.01
CA PRO A 5 16.75 -8.14 18.56
C PRO A 5 16.44 -6.84 17.80
N THR A 6 15.60 -5.98 18.36
CA THR A 6 15.28 -4.68 17.73
C THR A 6 16.52 -3.80 17.65
N LEU A 7 17.28 -3.70 18.74
CA LEU A 7 18.54 -2.96 18.75
C LEU A 7 19.54 -3.54 17.75
N ALA A 8 19.64 -4.87 17.65
CA ALA A 8 20.52 -5.51 16.69
C ALA A 8 20.19 -5.15 15.24
N LEU A 9 18.91 -5.08 14.88
CA LEU A 9 18.47 -4.65 13.55
C LEU A 9 18.82 -3.17 13.28
N ILE A 10 18.64 -2.29 14.26
CA ILE A 10 19.01 -0.87 14.14
C ILE A 10 20.52 -0.72 13.96
N VAL A 11 21.32 -1.42 14.77
CA VAL A 11 22.79 -1.40 14.68
C VAL A 11 23.27 -1.97 13.35
N ALA A 12 22.68 -3.06 12.86
CA ALA A 12 23.02 -3.62 11.56
C ALA A 12 22.75 -2.61 10.44
N ARG A 13 21.60 -1.95 10.46
CA ARG A 13 21.26 -0.92 9.47
C ARG A 13 22.16 0.29 9.55
N GLU A 14 22.55 0.72 10.75
CA GLU A 14 23.48 1.83 10.92
C GLU A 14 24.87 1.49 10.41
N ARG A 15 25.35 0.26 10.62
CA ARG A 15 26.60 -0.21 10.03
C ARG A 15 26.57 -0.21 8.50
N GLU A 16 25.49 -0.64 7.88
CA GLU A 16 25.29 -0.53 6.43
C GLU A 16 25.36 0.93 5.96
N ARG A 17 24.69 1.84 6.69
CA ARG A 17 24.72 3.27 6.41
C ARG A 17 26.14 3.85 6.50
N MET A 18 26.90 3.47 7.54
CA MET A 18 28.29 3.92 7.73
C MET A 18 29.26 3.34 6.70
N ALA A 19 29.00 2.13 6.21
CA ALA A 19 29.78 1.48 5.18
C ALA A 19 29.39 1.91 3.75
N PHE A 20 28.30 2.70 3.60
CA PHE A 20 27.85 3.14 2.29
C PHE A 20 28.84 4.14 1.68
N VAL A 21 29.36 3.79 0.52
CA VAL A 21 30.21 4.65 -0.31
C VAL A 21 29.34 5.20 -1.43
N PRO A 22 29.15 6.53 -1.52
CA PRO A 22 28.43 7.13 -2.64
C PRO A 22 29.17 6.91 -3.96
N GLU A 23 28.44 6.54 -4.99
CA GLU A 23 28.92 6.41 -6.36
C GLU A 23 28.19 7.38 -7.28
N ASP A 24 28.91 8.10 -8.11
CA ASP A 24 28.31 8.97 -9.10
C ASP A 24 27.67 8.13 -10.22
N TYR A 25 26.56 8.61 -10.73
CA TYR A 25 25.92 8.01 -11.89
C TYR A 25 25.26 9.10 -12.76
N TRP A 26 25.14 8.82 -14.03
CA TRP A 26 24.53 9.70 -15.01
C TRP A 26 23.25 9.10 -15.55
N GLN A 27 22.29 9.98 -15.86
CA GLN A 27 21.01 9.60 -16.45
C GLN A 27 20.68 10.52 -17.61
N ILE A 28 20.29 9.94 -18.73
CA ILE A 28 19.81 10.71 -19.90
C ILE A 28 18.28 10.74 -19.84
N ARG A 29 17.74 11.94 -19.77
CA ARG A 29 16.29 12.20 -19.69
C ARG A 29 15.92 13.28 -20.68
N GLY A 30 14.72 13.22 -21.23
CA GLY A 30 14.15 14.21 -22.11
C GLY A 30 12.67 14.41 -21.83
N MET A 31 12.11 15.37 -22.53
CA MET A 31 10.67 15.60 -22.61
C MET A 31 10.23 15.44 -24.05
N GLY A 32 9.13 14.78 -24.27
CA GLY A 32 8.51 14.60 -25.57
C GLY A 32 7.04 14.98 -25.55
N ALA A 33 6.50 15.26 -26.71
CA ALA A 33 5.09 15.45 -26.95
C ALA A 33 4.69 14.76 -28.25
N ALA A 34 3.47 14.28 -28.37
CA ALA A 34 2.95 13.82 -29.65
C ALA A 34 2.82 15.01 -30.63
N GLN A 35 2.94 14.76 -31.90
CA GLN A 35 2.75 15.82 -32.91
C GLN A 35 1.32 16.39 -32.80
N GLY A 36 1.22 17.70 -32.62
CA GLY A 36 -0.08 18.39 -32.43
C GLY A 36 -0.64 18.30 -31.03
N ALA A 37 0.06 17.74 -30.03
CA ALA A 37 -0.37 17.70 -28.65
C ALA A 37 -0.32 19.08 -27.98
N ALA A 38 -1.20 19.29 -26.98
CA ALA A 38 -1.15 20.47 -26.14
C ALA A 38 0.10 20.47 -25.24
N GLU A 39 0.48 21.62 -24.70
CA GLU A 39 1.67 21.76 -23.86
C GLU A 39 1.63 20.89 -22.61
N ASP A 40 0.45 20.66 -22.05
CA ASP A 40 0.22 19.82 -20.87
C ASP A 40 0.32 18.31 -21.16
N ASP A 41 0.31 17.89 -22.43
CA ASP A 41 0.41 16.48 -22.84
C ASP A 41 1.86 15.98 -23.01
N ARG A 42 2.82 16.70 -22.43
CA ARG A 42 4.23 16.30 -22.45
C ARG A 42 4.47 15.08 -21.56
N PHE A 43 5.29 14.16 -22.05
CA PHE A 43 5.70 12.98 -21.31
C PHE A 43 7.21 12.90 -21.14
N LYS A 44 7.64 12.25 -20.06
CA LYS A 44 9.05 12.05 -19.75
C LYS A 44 9.61 10.90 -20.58
N ILE A 45 10.77 11.14 -21.18
CA ILE A 45 11.56 10.14 -21.91
C ILE A 45 12.80 9.82 -21.05
N ALA A 46 13.18 8.56 -20.98
CA ALA A 46 14.39 8.13 -20.32
C ALA A 46 15.15 7.17 -21.23
N HIS A 47 16.47 7.21 -21.16
CA HIS A 47 17.31 6.26 -21.86
C HIS A 47 17.07 4.83 -21.36
N LYS A 48 17.26 3.84 -22.22
CA LYS A 48 17.11 2.41 -21.90
C LYS A 48 17.98 1.99 -20.71
N THR A 49 19.22 2.47 -20.67
CA THR A 49 20.10 2.34 -19.52
C THR A 49 19.69 3.36 -18.46
N ALA A 50 19.09 2.88 -17.36
CA ALA A 50 18.53 3.74 -16.32
C ALA A 50 19.60 4.54 -15.57
N ARG A 51 20.81 4.00 -15.44
CA ARG A 51 21.96 4.63 -14.80
C ARG A 51 23.24 4.22 -15.52
N PHE A 52 24.08 5.17 -15.85
CA PHE A 52 25.45 4.96 -16.32
C PHE A 52 26.38 5.20 -15.13
N THR A 53 27.25 4.25 -14.84
CA THR A 53 28.29 4.36 -13.83
C THR A 53 29.61 4.87 -14.41
N ASP A 54 29.71 4.87 -15.72
CA ASP A 54 30.83 5.39 -16.51
C ASP A 54 30.37 6.69 -17.22
N LYS A 55 31.13 7.76 -17.00
CA LYS A 55 30.88 9.08 -17.56
C LYS A 55 31.02 9.10 -19.07
N ASP A 56 32.07 8.48 -19.60
CA ASP A 56 32.37 8.49 -21.04
C ASP A 56 31.29 7.73 -21.82
N ALA A 57 30.80 6.63 -21.26
CA ALA A 57 29.67 5.89 -21.80
C ALA A 57 28.36 6.73 -21.79
N ALA A 58 28.16 7.51 -20.74
CA ALA A 58 27.00 8.41 -20.65
C ALA A 58 27.10 9.55 -21.69
N GLU A 59 28.27 10.17 -21.82
CA GLU A 59 28.53 11.25 -22.81
C GLU A 59 28.39 10.75 -24.26
N THR A 60 28.93 9.57 -24.55
CA THR A 60 28.76 8.92 -25.84
C THR A 60 27.28 8.68 -26.17
N ALA A 61 26.54 8.09 -25.21
CA ALA A 61 25.10 7.85 -25.39
C ALA A 61 24.29 9.16 -25.52
N TYR A 62 24.68 10.22 -24.81
CA TYR A 62 24.06 11.52 -24.89
C TYR A 62 24.34 12.16 -26.30
N GLY A 63 25.55 12.07 -26.78
CA GLY A 63 25.91 12.57 -28.12
C GLY A 63 25.09 11.96 -29.26
N HIS A 64 24.59 10.76 -29.10
CA HIS A 64 23.69 10.14 -30.08
C HIS A 64 22.27 10.73 -30.09
N VAL A 65 21.87 11.44 -29.06
CA VAL A 65 20.50 12.01 -28.93
C VAL A 65 20.51 13.53 -28.82
N ASP A 66 21.66 14.13 -28.63
CA ASP A 66 21.81 15.59 -28.58
C ASP A 66 21.43 16.25 -29.90
N GLY A 67 20.62 17.30 -29.82
CA GLY A 67 20.10 18.00 -30.99
C GLY A 67 19.00 17.28 -31.79
N ILE A 68 18.61 16.06 -31.40
CA ILE A 68 17.48 15.35 -32.03
C ILE A 68 16.16 15.94 -31.50
N THR A 69 15.36 16.47 -32.43
CA THR A 69 14.07 17.09 -32.13
C THR A 69 12.87 16.17 -32.38
N THR A 70 13.07 15.04 -33.05
CA THR A 70 12.00 14.09 -33.38
C THR A 70 12.40 12.67 -33.08
N ALA A 71 11.43 11.86 -32.60
CA ALA A 71 11.62 10.45 -32.39
C ALA A 71 10.37 9.66 -32.80
N THR A 72 10.57 8.41 -33.21
CA THR A 72 9.47 7.53 -33.62
C THR A 72 9.24 6.49 -32.54
N VAL A 73 7.97 6.27 -32.16
CA VAL A 73 7.57 5.20 -31.25
C VAL A 73 7.70 3.87 -31.98
N ALA A 74 8.72 3.10 -31.66
CA ALA A 74 8.97 1.79 -32.27
C ALA A 74 8.05 0.69 -31.77
N ALA A 75 7.66 0.74 -30.50
CA ALA A 75 6.76 -0.26 -29.89
C ALA A 75 6.01 0.30 -28.69
N VAL A 76 4.79 -0.21 -28.49
CA VAL A 76 3.98 0.10 -27.31
C VAL A 76 3.63 -1.22 -26.61
N THR A 77 4.06 -1.35 -25.36
CA THR A 77 3.72 -2.51 -24.54
C THR A 77 2.71 -2.12 -23.47
N LYS A 78 1.50 -2.69 -23.55
CA LYS A 78 0.47 -2.53 -22.52
C LYS A 78 0.52 -3.72 -21.56
N ARG A 79 0.62 -3.47 -20.27
CA ARG A 79 0.57 -4.52 -19.25
C ARG A 79 -0.60 -4.24 -18.30
N SER A 80 -1.46 -5.21 -18.14
CA SER A 80 -2.51 -5.20 -17.13
C SER A 80 -2.02 -5.90 -15.87
N ARG A 81 -2.19 -5.27 -14.72
CA ARG A 81 -1.87 -5.86 -13.41
C ARG A 81 -3.13 -5.90 -12.56
N LYS A 82 -3.50 -7.10 -12.13
CA LYS A 82 -4.54 -7.26 -11.11
C LYS A 82 -3.94 -6.95 -9.75
N GLN A 83 -4.48 -5.96 -9.07
CA GLN A 83 -4.17 -5.69 -7.67
C GLN A 83 -5.20 -6.42 -6.81
N GLN A 84 -4.73 -7.29 -5.93
CA GLN A 84 -5.61 -7.97 -4.98
C GLN A 84 -6.07 -6.97 -3.91
N PRO A 85 -7.31 -7.07 -3.42
CA PRO A 85 -7.74 -6.33 -2.26
C PRO A 85 -6.85 -6.64 -1.05
N PRO A 86 -6.76 -5.73 -0.06
CA PRO A 86 -6.00 -5.99 1.16
C PRO A 86 -6.55 -7.21 1.91
N THR A 87 -5.69 -7.85 2.68
CA THR A 87 -6.10 -8.93 3.60
C THR A 87 -6.83 -8.34 4.81
N PRO A 88 -7.62 -9.14 5.54
CA PRO A 88 -8.18 -8.74 6.81
C PRO A 88 -7.12 -8.20 7.77
N PHE A 89 -7.49 -7.25 8.61
CA PHE A 89 -6.57 -6.62 9.55
C PHE A 89 -6.18 -7.56 10.69
N ALA A 90 -4.88 -7.75 10.85
CA ALA A 90 -4.25 -8.12 12.10
C ALA A 90 -3.72 -6.86 12.80
N THR A 91 -3.25 -6.97 14.06
CA THR A 91 -2.71 -5.85 14.84
C THR A 91 -1.67 -5.04 14.06
N THR A 92 -0.68 -5.71 13.48
CA THR A 92 0.43 -5.05 12.78
C THR A 92 -0.02 -4.34 11.51
N SER A 93 -0.92 -4.94 10.74
CA SER A 93 -1.45 -4.32 9.51
C SER A 93 -2.39 -3.15 9.80
N LEU A 94 -3.17 -3.21 10.90
CA LEU A 94 -3.96 -2.08 11.37
C LEU A 94 -3.05 -0.91 11.78
N GLN A 95 -1.98 -1.17 12.52
CA GLN A 95 -1.00 -0.15 12.91
C GLN A 95 -0.33 0.49 11.69
N ALA A 96 0.04 -0.32 10.69
CA ALA A 96 0.65 0.17 9.46
C ALA A 96 -0.31 1.06 8.65
N ALA A 97 -1.58 0.66 8.54
CA ALA A 97 -2.61 1.47 7.87
C ALA A 97 -2.86 2.79 8.61
N ALA A 98 -2.95 2.74 9.95
CA ALA A 98 -3.11 3.94 10.78
C ALA A 98 -1.90 4.90 10.67
N ALA A 99 -0.68 4.35 10.56
CA ALA A 99 0.53 5.15 10.38
C ALA A 99 0.54 5.89 9.04
N ALA A 100 -0.01 5.30 7.98
CA ALA A 100 -0.19 5.97 6.69
C ALA A 100 -1.12 7.19 6.78
N GLU A 101 -2.07 7.18 7.72
CA GLU A 101 -2.98 8.29 8.04
C GLU A 101 -2.43 9.24 9.13
N GLY A 102 -1.14 9.13 9.47
CA GLY A 102 -0.48 9.98 10.46
C GLY A 102 -0.79 9.62 11.93
N ILE A 103 -1.37 8.45 12.19
CA ILE A 103 -1.67 7.97 13.54
C ILE A 103 -0.56 7.03 14.01
N SER A 104 0.13 7.37 15.10
CA SER A 104 1.20 6.51 15.62
C SER A 104 0.66 5.13 16.05
N PRO A 105 1.46 4.05 15.96
CA PRO A 105 1.03 2.69 16.35
C PRO A 105 0.48 2.62 17.77
N ALA A 106 1.10 3.32 18.72
CA ALA A 106 0.63 3.36 20.11
C ALA A 106 -0.75 4.04 20.24
N ARG A 107 -0.98 5.13 19.50
CA ARG A 107 -2.28 5.82 19.47
C ARG A 107 -3.33 4.96 18.77
N ALA A 108 -3.00 4.31 17.67
CA ALA A 108 -3.87 3.40 16.95
C ALA A 108 -4.38 2.26 17.86
N MET A 109 -3.49 1.67 18.66
CA MET A 109 -3.88 0.61 19.59
C MET A 109 -4.76 1.11 20.72
N ARG A 110 -4.50 2.30 21.28
CA ARG A 110 -5.41 2.87 22.30
C ARG A 110 -6.81 3.12 21.76
N ILE A 111 -6.91 3.65 20.53
CA ILE A 111 -8.20 3.87 19.87
C ILE A 111 -8.89 2.51 19.63
N ALA A 112 -8.18 1.53 19.08
CA ALA A 112 -8.72 0.20 18.83
C ALA A 112 -9.21 -0.48 20.11
N GLU A 113 -8.48 -0.38 21.23
CA GLU A 113 -8.91 -0.87 22.53
C GLU A 113 -10.19 -0.17 23.03
N SER A 114 -10.27 1.15 22.88
CA SER A 114 -11.48 1.90 23.22
C SER A 114 -12.68 1.47 22.38
N LEU A 115 -12.51 1.26 21.09
CA LEU A 115 -13.55 0.76 20.19
C LEU A 115 -13.98 -0.66 20.55
N TYR A 116 -13.04 -1.53 20.92
CA TYR A 116 -13.33 -2.88 21.38
C TYR A 116 -14.12 -2.86 22.68
N MET A 117 -13.70 -2.07 23.67
CA MET A 117 -14.41 -1.93 24.95
C MET A 117 -15.84 -1.36 24.77
N ALA A 118 -16.04 -0.56 23.74
CA ALA A 118 -17.37 -0.07 23.33
C ALA A 118 -18.17 -1.10 22.51
N GLY A 119 -17.61 -2.26 22.20
CA GLY A 119 -18.26 -3.30 21.41
C GLY A 119 -18.35 -3.01 19.91
N LEU A 120 -17.62 -2.02 19.40
CA LEU A 120 -17.71 -1.55 18.01
C LEU A 120 -16.83 -2.32 17.03
N ILE A 121 -15.77 -2.95 17.54
CA ILE A 121 -14.88 -3.81 16.75
C ILE A 121 -14.57 -5.11 17.51
N SER A 122 -14.11 -6.13 16.79
CA SER A 122 -13.57 -7.36 17.37
C SER A 122 -12.25 -7.10 18.10
N TYR A 123 -11.75 -8.08 18.85
CA TYR A 123 -10.52 -7.96 19.64
C TYR A 123 -9.32 -7.52 18.78
N PRO A 124 -8.65 -6.40 19.12
CA PRO A 124 -7.66 -5.78 18.22
C PRO A 124 -6.24 -6.33 18.35
N ARG A 125 -5.98 -7.24 19.31
CA ARG A 125 -4.64 -7.85 19.47
C ARG A 125 -4.66 -9.26 18.90
N VAL A 126 -4.59 -9.36 17.57
CA VAL A 126 -4.66 -10.61 16.82
C VAL A 126 -3.62 -10.64 15.72
N ASP A 127 -3.15 -11.84 15.39
CA ASP A 127 -2.27 -12.10 14.25
C ASP A 127 -3.01 -12.75 13.07
N ASN A 128 -4.26 -13.16 13.30
CA ASN A 128 -5.10 -13.82 12.31
C ASN A 128 -5.42 -12.88 11.14
N THR A 129 -5.30 -13.39 9.92
CA THR A 129 -5.62 -12.69 8.66
C THR A 129 -6.61 -13.47 7.79
N VAL A 130 -7.32 -14.42 8.41
CA VAL A 130 -8.33 -15.27 7.75
C VAL A 130 -9.62 -15.20 8.55
N TYR A 131 -10.70 -14.76 7.91
CA TYR A 131 -12.01 -14.81 8.55
C TYR A 131 -12.49 -16.25 8.66
N PRO A 132 -13.01 -16.66 9.82
CA PRO A 132 -13.59 -17.98 9.98
C PRO A 132 -14.87 -18.10 9.15
N ALA A 133 -15.15 -19.30 8.67
CA ALA A 133 -16.35 -19.57 7.87
C ALA A 133 -17.67 -19.34 8.66
N THR A 134 -17.60 -19.33 9.97
CA THR A 134 -18.73 -19.07 10.87
C THR A 134 -19.11 -17.59 11.00
N LEU A 135 -18.25 -16.68 10.52
CA LEU A 135 -18.52 -15.24 10.57
C LEU A 135 -19.42 -14.84 9.40
N ASP A 136 -20.60 -14.33 9.74
CA ASP A 136 -21.53 -13.77 8.75
C ASP A 136 -21.05 -12.39 8.26
N LEU A 137 -20.25 -12.39 7.22
CA LEU A 137 -19.73 -11.17 6.59
C LEU A 137 -20.85 -10.33 5.93
N GLY A 138 -21.94 -10.97 5.50
CA GLY A 138 -23.10 -10.27 4.94
C GLY A 138 -23.78 -9.41 5.99
N ALA A 139 -23.98 -9.96 7.19
CA ALA A 139 -24.51 -9.21 8.34
C ALA A 139 -23.60 -8.03 8.70
N VAL A 140 -22.27 -8.26 8.80
CA VAL A 140 -21.29 -7.20 9.10
C VAL A 140 -21.37 -6.05 8.09
N VAL A 141 -21.40 -6.34 6.79
CA VAL A 141 -21.47 -5.31 5.74
C VAL A 141 -22.82 -4.59 5.75
N SER A 142 -23.91 -5.32 6.03
CA SER A 142 -25.26 -4.75 6.16
C SER A 142 -25.35 -3.77 7.34
N ASP A 143 -24.77 -4.12 8.48
CA ASP A 143 -24.74 -3.27 9.66
C ASP A 143 -23.85 -2.03 9.47
N LEU A 144 -22.73 -2.16 8.79
CA LEU A 144 -21.91 -1.02 8.38
C LEU A 144 -22.70 0.00 7.56
N ALA A 145 -23.55 -0.45 6.64
CA ALA A 145 -24.39 0.45 5.84
C ALA A 145 -25.41 1.22 6.68
N LYS A 146 -25.90 0.62 7.77
CA LYS A 146 -26.82 1.27 8.71
C LYS A 146 -26.11 2.30 9.60
N ILE A 147 -24.92 1.95 10.08
CA ILE A 147 -24.14 2.79 10.98
C ILE A 147 -23.58 4.02 10.26
N ASN A 148 -23.12 3.84 9.02
CA ASN A 148 -22.56 4.93 8.23
C ASN A 148 -23.25 5.01 6.86
N PRO A 149 -24.24 5.91 6.70
CA PRO A 149 -24.97 6.07 5.45
C PRO A 149 -24.07 6.42 4.24
N ALA A 150 -22.93 7.05 4.46
CA ALA A 150 -21.97 7.35 3.39
C ALA A 150 -21.37 6.07 2.77
N LEU A 151 -21.30 4.98 3.53
CA LEU A 151 -20.84 3.68 3.04
C LEU A 151 -21.94 2.84 2.39
N ALA A 152 -23.20 3.21 2.56
CA ALA A 152 -24.33 2.41 2.07
C ALA A 152 -24.26 2.05 0.57
N PRO A 153 -23.87 2.95 -0.37
CA PRO A 153 -23.74 2.59 -1.78
C PRO A 153 -22.66 1.54 -2.04
N VAL A 154 -21.53 1.62 -1.31
CA VAL A 154 -20.45 0.65 -1.43
C VAL A 154 -20.84 -0.69 -0.82
N CYS A 155 -21.44 -0.69 0.36
CA CYS A 155 -21.95 -1.89 1.02
C CYS A 155 -22.99 -2.62 0.17
N LYS A 156 -23.95 -1.88 -0.45
CA LYS A 156 -24.92 -2.46 -1.38
C LYS A 156 -24.25 -3.16 -2.57
N LYS A 157 -23.20 -2.54 -3.12
CA LYS A 157 -22.43 -3.14 -4.23
C LYS A 157 -21.69 -4.41 -3.80
N VAL A 158 -21.13 -4.42 -2.59
CA VAL A 158 -20.43 -5.58 -2.02
C VAL A 158 -21.41 -6.72 -1.76
N LEU A 159 -22.58 -6.44 -1.18
CA LEU A 159 -23.62 -7.44 -0.89
C LEU A 159 -24.23 -8.06 -2.16
N ALA A 160 -24.25 -7.33 -3.28
CA ALA A 160 -24.70 -7.85 -4.57
C ALA A 160 -23.68 -8.77 -5.27
N GLY A 161 -22.43 -8.82 -4.77
CA GLY A 161 -21.36 -9.62 -5.30
C GLY A 161 -21.08 -10.89 -4.48
N PRO A 162 -20.11 -11.71 -4.90
CA PRO A 162 -19.68 -12.85 -4.12
C PRO A 162 -18.97 -12.36 -2.85
N MET A 163 -19.46 -12.79 -1.68
CA MET A 163 -18.87 -12.48 -0.37
C MET A 163 -17.60 -13.34 -0.14
N LYS A 164 -16.56 -13.05 -0.90
CA LYS A 164 -15.25 -13.73 -0.80
C LYS A 164 -14.18 -12.75 -0.36
N PRO A 165 -13.87 -12.66 0.93
CA PRO A 165 -12.79 -11.82 1.42
C PRO A 165 -11.44 -12.35 0.93
N THR A 166 -10.46 -11.46 0.80
CA THR A 166 -9.09 -11.86 0.53
C THR A 166 -8.55 -12.67 1.71
N ARG A 167 -8.05 -13.88 1.44
CA ARG A 167 -7.45 -14.72 2.46
C ARG A 167 -6.01 -14.29 2.71
N GLY A 168 -5.66 -14.02 3.97
CA GLY A 168 -4.28 -13.79 4.38
C GLY A 168 -3.50 -15.09 4.57
N LYS A 169 -2.25 -14.97 5.03
CA LYS A 169 -1.32 -16.11 5.19
C LYS A 169 -1.35 -16.73 6.60
N VAL A 170 -1.75 -15.95 7.59
CA VAL A 170 -1.76 -16.40 8.99
C VAL A 170 -3.18 -16.74 9.39
N GLU A 171 -3.40 -17.96 9.83
CA GLU A 171 -4.67 -18.44 10.33
C GLU A 171 -4.47 -18.96 11.75
N THR A 172 -5.23 -18.40 12.70
CA THR A 172 -5.26 -18.81 14.10
C THR A 172 -6.70 -19.07 14.52
N THR A 173 -6.90 -19.86 15.57
CA THR A 173 -8.23 -20.27 16.05
C THR A 173 -8.72 -19.49 17.25
N ASP A 174 -7.87 -18.68 17.87
CA ASP A 174 -8.14 -17.95 19.10
C ASP A 174 -9.08 -16.75 18.88
N HIS A 175 -8.79 -15.91 17.90
CA HIS A 175 -9.59 -14.74 17.55
C HIS A 175 -9.67 -14.53 16.02
N PRO A 176 -10.81 -14.04 15.50
CA PRO A 176 -10.90 -13.63 14.11
C PRO A 176 -10.06 -12.37 13.85
N PRO A 177 -9.74 -12.04 12.59
CA PRO A 177 -9.21 -10.74 12.22
C PRO A 177 -10.07 -9.58 12.74
N ILE A 178 -9.48 -8.38 12.78
CA ILE A 178 -10.20 -7.20 13.26
C ILE A 178 -11.29 -6.80 12.23
N TYR A 179 -12.52 -6.67 12.72
CA TYR A 179 -13.67 -6.25 11.92
C TYR A 179 -14.67 -5.44 12.76
N PRO A 180 -15.51 -4.58 12.16
CA PRO A 180 -16.58 -3.89 12.87
C PRO A 180 -17.70 -4.88 13.26
N THR A 181 -18.19 -4.81 14.48
CA THR A 181 -19.18 -5.76 15.03
C THR A 181 -20.63 -5.42 14.71
N GLY A 182 -20.89 -4.26 14.14
CA GLY A 182 -22.27 -3.79 13.90
C GLY A 182 -22.97 -3.23 15.14
N ALA A 183 -22.32 -3.21 16.31
CA ALA A 183 -22.90 -2.59 17.49
C ALA A 183 -23.06 -1.07 17.28
N VAL A 184 -24.26 -0.55 17.53
CA VAL A 184 -24.51 0.88 17.51
C VAL A 184 -24.21 1.43 18.90
N SER A 185 -23.25 2.35 19.01
CA SER A 185 -23.06 3.08 20.26
C SER A 185 -24.22 4.06 20.44
N TYR A 186 -25.03 3.85 21.45
CA TYR A 186 -26.10 4.77 21.86
C TYR A 186 -25.58 5.93 22.72
N THR A 187 -24.29 6.07 22.90
CA THR A 187 -23.71 7.22 23.62
C THR A 187 -23.58 8.39 22.68
N HIS A 188 -24.51 9.27 22.77
CA HIS A 188 -24.43 10.62 22.21
C HIS A 188 -23.60 11.52 23.13
#